data_82efea1647ef61e5c442ff19938b5df6
#
_entry.id   82efea1647ef61e5c442ff19938b5df6
#
_cell.length_a   1.000
_cell.length_b   1.000
_cell.length_c   1.000
_cell.angle_alpha   90.00
_cell.angle_beta   90.00
_cell.angle_gamma   90.00
#
_symmetry.space_group_name_H-M   'P 1'
#
loop_
_entity.id
_entity.type
_entity.pdbx_description
1 polymer ?
#
loop_
_entity_poly.entity_id
_entity_poly.type
_entity_poly.pdbx_seq_one_letter_code
_entity_poly.pdbx_strand_id
1 'polypeptide(L)'
;MGVAVVGDSTLDVTVRPSGPLLPGGDVPASIVISAGGQGANVAVRLARRGIAVRLVSSLADDAAGQLLRAALEREGVELAVVEGTATGTVVALIDGHGERSMISDRVPLDGAEGFADLNADWLHCSGYPLANDRSGDALAAMLGERSVATRLSVAGGSLEPKPGPAAIFARRVARAHPDLLLLSRDEATAFLGADEGSMAAQAAAIAALQPDALVLVTAGAGGSAAAGLGLSLVAEAAHLDRPMLDATGAGDAYAAALIAELGGRTWPPAAADLQRAMAAASELGARVARVIGAQARVDGEAEPLP
;
A
#
# COMPACT_ATOMS: atom_id res chain seq x y z
N MET A 1 -3.10 -19.01 -7.41
CA MET A 1 -3.63 -17.65 -7.33
C MET A 1 -2.62 -16.71 -7.95
N GLY A 2 -3.01 -15.94 -8.97
CA GLY A 2 -2.24 -14.85 -9.54
C GLY A 2 -2.75 -13.51 -9.02
N VAL A 3 -1.85 -12.60 -8.67
CA VAL A 3 -2.20 -11.26 -8.21
C VAL A 3 -1.64 -10.22 -9.17
N ALA A 4 -2.47 -9.28 -9.59
CA ALA A 4 -1.99 -8.07 -10.25
C ALA A 4 -2.04 -6.90 -9.26
N VAL A 5 -0.97 -6.12 -9.23
CA VAL A 5 -0.87 -4.89 -8.44
C VAL A 5 -0.79 -3.71 -9.38
N VAL A 6 -1.66 -2.72 -9.21
CA VAL A 6 -1.61 -1.44 -9.91
C VAL A 6 -1.18 -0.38 -8.91
N GLY A 7 0.01 0.16 -9.07
CA GLY A 7 0.55 1.05 -8.06
C GLY A 7 1.85 1.72 -8.42
N ASP A 8 2.29 2.62 -7.56
CA ASP A 8 3.52 3.35 -7.70
C ASP A 8 4.75 2.49 -7.35
N SER A 9 5.83 2.78 -8.04
CA SER A 9 7.20 2.38 -7.70
C SER A 9 8.03 3.65 -7.59
N THR A 10 8.83 3.77 -6.53
CA THR A 10 9.65 4.95 -6.28
C THR A 10 11.07 4.57 -5.90
N LEU A 11 12.03 5.42 -6.26
CA LEU A 11 13.35 5.39 -5.67
C LEU A 11 13.29 6.11 -4.33
N ASP A 12 13.46 5.37 -3.24
CA ASP A 12 13.41 5.93 -1.89
C ASP A 12 14.83 6.28 -1.42
N VAL A 13 15.02 7.53 -1.03
CA VAL A 13 16.27 8.06 -0.46
C VAL A 13 16.03 8.41 1.00
N THR A 14 16.43 7.52 1.90
CA THR A 14 16.36 7.78 3.34
C THR A 14 17.59 8.52 3.82
N VAL A 15 17.41 9.69 4.41
CA VAL A 15 18.48 10.58 4.89
C VAL A 15 18.37 10.76 6.40
N ARG A 16 19.45 10.45 7.12
CA ARG A 16 19.61 10.72 8.56
C ARG A 16 20.76 11.69 8.77
N PRO A 17 20.49 12.99 8.89
CA PRO A 17 21.52 13.98 9.17
C PRO A 17 22.13 13.77 10.55
N SER A 18 23.45 14.01 10.71
CA SER A 18 24.13 13.94 11.99
C SER A 18 23.88 15.17 12.89
N GLY A 19 23.15 16.17 12.40
CA GLY A 19 22.80 17.40 13.09
C GLY A 19 21.72 18.18 12.36
N PRO A 20 21.34 19.37 12.85
CA PRO A 20 20.32 20.21 12.24
C PRO A 20 20.72 20.65 10.84
N LEU A 21 19.77 20.64 9.90
CA LEU A 21 19.98 21.19 8.57
C LEU A 21 20.17 22.71 8.65
N LEU A 22 21.25 23.19 8.10
CA LEU A 22 21.61 24.61 8.09
C LEU A 22 21.49 25.17 6.66
N PRO A 23 20.74 26.25 6.44
CA PRO A 23 20.70 26.90 5.14
C PRO A 23 22.10 27.26 4.62
N GLY A 24 22.44 26.76 3.42
CA GLY A 24 23.78 26.99 2.82
C GLY A 24 24.92 26.20 3.45
N GLY A 25 24.65 25.33 4.44
CA GLY A 25 25.64 24.46 5.08
C GLY A 25 25.68 23.06 4.45
N ASP A 26 26.78 22.35 4.74
CA ASP A 26 26.96 20.93 4.46
C ASP A 26 26.84 20.14 5.77
N VAL A 27 25.93 19.22 5.85
CA VAL A 27 25.68 18.40 7.04
C VAL A 27 25.94 16.94 6.71
N PRO A 28 26.90 16.28 7.36
CA PRO A 28 27.11 14.86 7.20
C PRO A 28 25.83 14.07 7.50
N ALA A 29 25.56 13.03 6.71
CA ALA A 29 24.38 12.21 6.86
C ALA A 29 24.65 10.74 6.54
N SER A 30 23.86 9.84 7.11
CA SER A 30 23.70 8.48 6.59
C SER A 30 22.62 8.51 5.53
N ILE A 31 22.95 8.04 4.32
CA ILE A 31 22.02 8.00 3.19
C ILE A 31 21.87 6.56 2.71
N VAL A 32 20.64 6.10 2.60
CA VAL A 32 20.30 4.77 2.06
C VAL A 32 19.38 4.97 0.85
N ILE A 33 19.71 4.34 -0.26
CA ILE A 33 18.89 4.32 -1.47
C ILE A 33 18.30 2.92 -1.61
N SER A 34 16.99 2.83 -1.81
CA SER A 34 16.26 1.57 -1.92
C SER A 34 15.10 1.68 -2.90
N ALA A 35 14.62 0.52 -3.35
CA ALA A 35 13.32 0.47 -4.01
C ALA A 35 12.21 0.70 -2.98
N GLY A 36 11.17 1.41 -3.39
CA GLY A 36 9.99 1.73 -2.60
C GLY A 36 8.77 1.96 -3.49
N GLY A 37 7.77 2.63 -2.95
CA GLY A 37 6.46 2.82 -3.55
C GLY A 37 5.44 1.80 -3.02
N GLN A 38 4.22 2.25 -2.74
CA GLN A 38 3.19 1.43 -2.11
C GLN A 38 2.89 0.18 -2.94
N GLY A 39 2.71 0.33 -4.26
CA GLY A 39 2.45 -0.79 -5.15
C GLY A 39 3.60 -1.78 -5.21
N ALA A 40 4.83 -1.29 -5.35
CA ALA A 40 6.02 -2.12 -5.37
C ALA A 40 6.23 -2.86 -4.04
N ASN A 41 5.97 -2.23 -2.90
CA ASN A 41 6.09 -2.85 -1.58
C ASN A 41 5.11 -4.01 -1.43
N VAL A 42 3.84 -3.84 -1.82
CA VAL A 42 2.84 -4.92 -1.79
C VAL A 42 3.25 -6.06 -2.73
N ALA A 43 3.69 -5.75 -3.96
CA ALA A 43 4.10 -6.75 -4.93
C ALA A 43 5.28 -7.60 -4.43
N VAL A 44 6.32 -6.98 -3.89
CA VAL A 44 7.48 -7.67 -3.31
C VAL A 44 7.06 -8.57 -2.14
N ARG A 45 6.20 -8.10 -1.23
CA ARG A 45 5.73 -8.91 -0.09
C ARG A 45 4.90 -10.12 -0.53
N LEU A 46 4.10 -9.99 -1.58
CA LEU A 46 3.36 -11.10 -2.16
C LEU A 46 4.30 -12.11 -2.85
N ALA A 47 5.27 -11.63 -3.65
CA ALA A 47 6.24 -12.48 -4.32
C ALA A 47 7.07 -13.30 -3.33
N ARG A 48 7.54 -12.70 -2.23
CA ARG A 48 8.26 -13.38 -1.15
C ARG A 48 7.43 -14.43 -0.40
N ARG A 49 6.11 -14.42 -0.58
CA ARG A 49 5.19 -15.46 -0.09
C ARG A 49 4.89 -16.52 -1.14
N GLY A 50 5.61 -16.53 -2.27
CA GLY A 50 5.46 -17.49 -3.36
C GLY A 50 4.23 -17.28 -4.23
N ILE A 51 3.63 -16.08 -4.20
CA ILE A 51 2.48 -15.73 -5.04
C ILE A 51 3.00 -15.15 -6.34
N ALA A 52 2.49 -15.64 -7.48
CA ALA A 52 2.77 -15.04 -8.78
C ALA A 52 2.17 -13.63 -8.84
N VAL A 53 3.03 -12.62 -9.03
CA VAL A 53 2.65 -11.21 -9.00
C VAL A 53 3.08 -10.50 -10.25
N ARG A 54 2.16 -9.74 -10.85
CA ARG A 54 2.44 -8.74 -11.89
C ARG A 54 2.19 -7.35 -11.33
N LEU A 55 3.17 -6.45 -11.45
CA LEU A 55 3.08 -5.05 -11.04
C LEU A 55 2.94 -4.14 -12.27
N VAL A 56 1.84 -3.42 -12.37
CA VAL A 56 1.65 -2.31 -13.31
C VAL A 56 2.10 -1.03 -12.61
N SER A 57 3.16 -0.41 -13.12
CA SER A 57 3.73 0.79 -12.53
C SER A 57 4.37 1.69 -13.59
N SER A 58 4.40 3.00 -13.33
CA SER A 58 5.07 3.96 -14.20
C SER A 58 6.57 4.02 -13.87
N LEU A 59 7.41 3.76 -14.87
CA LEU A 59 8.87 3.86 -14.79
C LEU A 59 9.39 4.49 -16.08
N ALA A 60 10.43 5.32 -15.97
CA ALA A 60 11.17 5.82 -17.12
C ALA A 60 12.42 4.97 -17.41
N ASP A 61 13.03 5.20 -18.56
CA ASP A 61 14.36 4.68 -18.87
C ASP A 61 15.45 5.65 -18.38
N ASP A 62 15.45 5.85 -17.05
CA ASP A 62 16.45 6.62 -16.31
C ASP A 62 17.17 5.74 -15.27
N ALA A 63 18.18 6.29 -14.60
CA ALA A 63 18.99 5.53 -13.63
C ALA A 63 18.13 4.97 -12.47
N ALA A 64 17.12 5.72 -12.04
CA ALA A 64 16.20 5.30 -11.00
C ALA A 64 15.31 4.15 -11.48
N GLY A 65 14.76 4.26 -12.70
CA GLY A 65 13.93 3.22 -13.31
C GLY A 65 14.69 1.93 -13.56
N GLN A 66 15.94 2.01 -14.03
CA GLN A 66 16.81 0.84 -14.22
C GLN A 66 17.10 0.12 -12.88
N LEU A 67 17.38 0.88 -11.82
CA LEU A 67 17.58 0.34 -10.48
C LEU A 67 16.32 -0.37 -9.97
N LEU A 68 15.15 0.26 -10.13
CA LEU A 68 13.87 -0.29 -9.68
C LEU A 68 13.50 -1.56 -10.46
N ARG A 69 13.66 -1.58 -11.79
CA ARG A 69 13.44 -2.78 -12.62
C ARG A 69 14.27 -3.94 -12.10
N ALA A 70 15.59 -3.75 -11.98
CA ALA A 70 16.49 -4.78 -11.49
C ALA A 70 16.19 -5.26 -10.06
N ALA A 71 15.73 -4.36 -9.17
CA ALA A 71 15.37 -4.71 -7.82
C ALA A 71 14.08 -5.57 -7.77
N LEU A 72 13.04 -5.19 -8.51
CA LEU A 72 11.76 -5.87 -8.55
C LEU A 72 11.84 -7.24 -9.24
N GLU A 73 12.59 -7.33 -10.34
CA GLU A 73 12.85 -8.60 -11.05
C GLU A 73 13.55 -9.62 -10.17
N ARG A 74 14.56 -9.19 -9.39
CA ARG A 74 15.25 -10.07 -8.42
C ARG A 74 14.32 -10.61 -7.33
N GLU A 75 13.26 -9.88 -6.99
CA GLU A 75 12.24 -10.33 -6.05
C GLU A 75 11.16 -11.22 -6.72
N GLY A 76 11.30 -11.50 -8.01
CA GLY A 76 10.36 -12.34 -8.75
C GLY A 76 9.05 -11.64 -9.12
N VAL A 77 9.04 -10.31 -9.14
CA VAL A 77 7.88 -9.52 -9.57
C VAL A 77 7.92 -9.35 -11.07
N GLU A 78 6.87 -9.77 -11.77
CA GLU A 78 6.69 -9.50 -13.20
C GLU A 78 6.28 -8.04 -13.38
N LEU A 79 7.02 -7.28 -14.18
CA LEU A 79 6.75 -5.87 -14.43
C LEU A 79 5.94 -5.67 -15.72
N ALA A 80 4.84 -4.95 -15.61
CA ALA A 80 4.07 -4.38 -16.70
C ALA A 80 4.24 -2.85 -16.66
N VAL A 81 5.20 -2.35 -17.43
CA VAL A 81 5.62 -0.96 -17.31
C VAL A 81 4.75 -0.05 -18.14
N VAL A 82 4.23 1.00 -17.53
CA VAL A 82 3.72 2.21 -18.20
C VAL A 82 4.91 3.14 -18.36
N GLU A 83 5.32 3.39 -19.61
CA GLU A 83 6.49 4.23 -19.87
C GLU A 83 6.23 5.68 -19.46
N GLY A 84 6.97 6.14 -18.44
CA GLY A 84 6.92 7.49 -17.92
C GLY A 84 8.03 8.39 -18.48
N THR A 85 7.90 9.69 -18.29
CA THR A 85 8.95 10.67 -18.63
C THR A 85 10.01 10.81 -17.53
N ALA A 86 9.72 10.34 -16.32
CA ALA A 86 10.63 10.28 -15.17
C ALA A 86 10.21 9.14 -14.28
N THR A 87 11.13 8.66 -13.45
CA THR A 87 10.83 7.69 -12.38
C THR A 87 10.58 8.41 -11.07
N GLY A 88 9.51 8.05 -10.37
CA GLY A 88 9.14 8.65 -9.09
C GLY A 88 10.26 8.51 -8.04
N THR A 89 10.49 9.57 -7.27
CA THR A 89 11.50 9.58 -6.20
C THR A 89 10.90 10.13 -4.91
N VAL A 90 11.25 9.52 -3.80
CA VAL A 90 10.84 9.97 -2.46
C VAL A 90 12.07 10.13 -1.58
N VAL A 91 12.20 11.30 -0.95
CA VAL A 91 13.22 11.55 0.07
C VAL A 91 12.55 11.52 1.44
N ALA A 92 13.02 10.64 2.32
CA ALA A 92 12.61 10.55 3.70
C ALA A 92 13.71 11.16 4.59
N LEU A 93 13.45 12.31 5.18
CA LEU A 93 14.32 12.92 6.18
C LEU A 93 13.93 12.42 7.56
N ILE A 94 14.88 11.82 8.28
CA ILE A 94 14.68 11.33 9.65
C ILE A 94 15.48 12.22 10.58
N ASP A 95 14.79 12.91 11.47
CA ASP A 95 15.44 13.83 12.42
C ASP A 95 16.09 13.09 13.61
N GLY A 96 16.72 13.87 14.52
CA GLY A 96 17.37 13.33 15.71
C GLY A 96 16.44 12.67 16.72
N HIS A 97 15.12 12.83 16.59
CA HIS A 97 14.09 12.21 17.43
C HIS A 97 13.47 10.98 16.75
N GLY A 98 13.86 10.67 15.48
CA GLY A 98 13.30 9.59 14.70
C GLY A 98 12.03 9.98 13.94
N GLU A 99 11.61 11.24 14.00
CA GLU A 99 10.47 11.75 13.23
C GLU A 99 10.80 11.85 11.76
N ARG A 100 9.84 11.49 10.91
CA ARG A 100 10.04 11.39 9.47
C ARG A 100 9.26 12.44 8.72
N SER A 101 9.97 13.20 7.87
CA SER A 101 9.40 14.11 6.88
C SER A 101 9.62 13.55 5.48
N MET A 102 8.55 13.48 4.68
CA MET A 102 8.60 12.96 3.32
C MET A 102 8.55 14.09 2.30
N ILE A 103 9.45 14.03 1.32
CA ILE A 103 9.46 14.91 0.15
C ILE A 103 9.28 13.98 -1.06
N SER A 104 8.15 14.12 -1.77
CA SER A 104 7.74 13.16 -2.79
C SER A 104 7.63 13.83 -4.16
N ASP A 105 8.33 13.28 -5.13
CA ASP A 105 8.12 13.53 -6.56
C ASP A 105 7.56 12.26 -7.19
N ARG A 106 6.22 12.14 -7.14
CA ARG A 106 5.51 10.95 -7.64
C ARG A 106 4.99 11.22 -9.04
N VAL A 107 5.23 10.27 -9.93
CA VAL A 107 4.73 10.33 -11.30
C VAL A 107 3.32 9.73 -11.39
N PRO A 108 2.43 10.28 -12.24
CA PRO A 108 1.12 9.70 -12.48
C PRO A 108 1.24 8.35 -13.22
N LEU A 109 0.26 7.51 -13.05
CA LEU A 109 0.14 6.23 -13.75
C LEU A 109 -0.81 6.39 -14.95
N ASP A 110 -0.45 7.28 -15.86
CA ASP A 110 -1.22 7.56 -17.08
C ASP A 110 -1.07 6.40 -18.07
N GLY A 111 -2.17 5.90 -18.61
CA GLY A 111 -2.13 4.78 -19.58
C GLY A 111 -2.26 3.39 -18.92
N ALA A 112 -2.45 3.30 -17.60
CA ALA A 112 -2.70 2.02 -16.93
C ALA A 112 -3.95 1.30 -17.45
N GLU A 113 -4.90 2.03 -18.04
CA GLU A 113 -6.08 1.46 -18.70
C GLU A 113 -5.75 0.54 -19.87
N GLY A 114 -4.55 0.68 -20.47
CA GLY A 114 -4.03 -0.26 -21.46
C GLY A 114 -3.76 -1.66 -20.92
N PHE A 115 -3.76 -1.83 -19.59
CA PHE A 115 -3.57 -3.10 -18.88
C PHE A 115 -4.87 -3.65 -18.29
N ALA A 116 -6.04 -3.27 -18.81
CA ALA A 116 -7.34 -3.69 -18.29
C ALA A 116 -7.52 -5.23 -18.25
N ASP A 117 -6.87 -5.98 -19.15
CA ASP A 117 -6.90 -7.44 -19.20
C ASP A 117 -5.74 -8.06 -18.40
N LEU A 118 -5.72 -7.81 -17.09
CA LEU A 118 -4.67 -8.31 -16.21
C LEU A 118 -4.80 -9.78 -15.83
N ASN A 119 -5.83 -10.48 -16.27
CA ASN A 119 -6.08 -11.92 -16.06
C ASN A 119 -5.54 -12.44 -14.71
N ALA A 120 -6.03 -11.86 -13.60
CA ALA A 120 -5.63 -12.19 -12.25
C ALA A 120 -6.82 -12.60 -11.40
N ASP A 121 -6.59 -13.49 -10.42
CA ASP A 121 -7.61 -13.85 -9.44
C ASP A 121 -7.91 -12.69 -8.47
N TRP A 122 -6.88 -11.87 -8.21
CA TRP A 122 -6.94 -10.71 -7.33
C TRP A 122 -6.21 -9.51 -7.94
N LEU A 123 -6.87 -8.37 -7.94
CA LEU A 123 -6.30 -7.08 -8.33
C LEU A 123 -6.16 -6.21 -7.07
N HIS A 124 -4.98 -5.66 -6.85
CA HIS A 124 -4.74 -4.69 -5.80
C HIS A 124 -4.38 -3.33 -6.41
N CYS A 125 -5.06 -2.28 -5.98
CA CYS A 125 -4.73 -0.91 -6.37
C CYS A 125 -4.20 -0.15 -5.16
N SER A 126 -2.98 0.36 -5.26
CA SER A 126 -2.46 1.30 -4.27
C SER A 126 -3.16 2.66 -4.38
N GLY A 127 -3.22 3.42 -3.28
CA GLY A 127 -4.03 4.63 -3.22
C GLY A 127 -3.46 5.81 -4.01
N TYR A 128 -2.13 5.92 -4.12
CA TYR A 128 -1.50 7.07 -4.76
C TYR A 128 -1.92 7.29 -6.22
N PRO A 129 -1.90 6.29 -7.13
CA PRO A 129 -2.38 6.48 -8.50
C PRO A 129 -3.87 6.81 -8.57
N LEU A 130 -4.67 6.24 -7.67
CA LEU A 130 -6.10 6.50 -7.61
C LEU A 130 -6.41 7.91 -7.05
N ALA A 131 -5.58 8.43 -6.15
CA ALA A 131 -5.67 9.80 -5.64
C ALA A 131 -5.16 10.85 -6.64
N ASN A 132 -4.33 10.46 -7.61
CA ASN A 132 -3.71 11.37 -8.57
C ASN A 132 -4.73 12.02 -9.51
N ASP A 133 -4.63 13.34 -9.72
CA ASP A 133 -5.60 14.10 -10.53
C ASP A 133 -5.60 13.73 -12.02
N ARG A 134 -4.48 13.26 -12.57
CA ARG A 134 -4.35 12.88 -13.98
C ARG A 134 -4.82 11.47 -14.27
N SER A 135 -4.38 10.48 -13.47
CA SER A 135 -4.64 9.07 -13.71
C SER A 135 -5.90 8.53 -13.00
N GLY A 136 -6.32 9.15 -11.89
CA GLY A 136 -7.27 8.55 -10.96
C GLY A 136 -8.67 8.27 -11.53
N ASP A 137 -9.21 9.13 -12.40
CA ASP A 137 -10.56 8.91 -12.95
C ASP A 137 -10.58 7.81 -14.02
N ALA A 138 -9.54 7.73 -14.87
CA ALA A 138 -9.39 6.65 -15.86
C ALA A 138 -9.13 5.31 -15.16
N LEU A 139 -8.25 5.31 -14.16
CA LEU A 139 -7.96 4.14 -13.34
C LEU A 139 -9.19 3.63 -12.60
N ALA A 140 -9.97 4.51 -11.97
CA ALA A 140 -11.21 4.12 -11.28
C ALA A 140 -12.23 3.46 -12.23
N ALA A 141 -12.33 3.96 -13.47
CA ALA A 141 -13.17 3.36 -14.50
C ALA A 141 -12.69 1.95 -14.88
N MET A 142 -11.41 1.81 -15.20
CA MET A 142 -10.79 0.51 -15.53
C MET A 142 -11.02 -0.52 -14.43
N LEU A 143 -10.78 -0.13 -13.17
CA LEU A 143 -10.98 -1.01 -12.02
C LEU A 143 -12.45 -1.45 -11.87
N GLY A 144 -13.39 -0.54 -12.14
CA GLY A 144 -14.83 -0.82 -12.08
C GLY A 144 -15.32 -1.73 -13.21
N GLU A 145 -14.62 -1.75 -14.35
CA GLU A 145 -14.96 -2.57 -15.52
C GLU A 145 -14.32 -3.97 -15.50
N ARG A 146 -13.53 -4.28 -14.45
CA ARG A 146 -12.88 -5.59 -14.32
C ARG A 146 -13.88 -6.74 -14.35
N SER A 147 -13.38 -7.94 -14.66
CA SER A 147 -14.17 -9.18 -14.55
C SER A 147 -14.73 -9.33 -13.13
N VAL A 148 -15.99 -9.73 -13.01
CA VAL A 148 -16.64 -10.04 -11.73
C VAL A 148 -16.00 -11.22 -10.98
N ALA A 149 -15.21 -12.04 -11.68
CA ALA A 149 -14.43 -13.11 -11.07
C ALA A 149 -13.15 -12.62 -10.39
N THR A 150 -12.66 -11.43 -10.76
CA THR A 150 -11.45 -10.83 -10.20
C THR A 150 -11.79 -10.00 -8.95
N ARG A 151 -11.24 -10.35 -7.81
CA ARG A 151 -11.38 -9.54 -6.59
C ARG A 151 -10.55 -8.27 -6.68
N LEU A 152 -11.08 -7.17 -6.17
CA LEU A 152 -10.38 -5.89 -6.10
C LEU A 152 -10.19 -5.47 -4.65
N SER A 153 -8.94 -5.21 -4.28
CA SER A 153 -8.61 -4.46 -3.07
C SER A 153 -8.06 -3.08 -3.43
N VAL A 154 -8.47 -2.07 -2.69
CA VAL A 154 -7.95 -0.70 -2.79
C VAL A 154 -7.36 -0.31 -1.44
N ALA A 155 -6.14 0.24 -1.45
CA ALA A 155 -5.54 0.82 -0.24
C ALA A 155 -5.66 2.35 -0.25
N GLY A 156 -5.52 2.98 0.90
CA GLY A 156 -5.32 4.41 1.01
C GLY A 156 -3.95 4.85 0.47
N GLY A 157 -3.74 6.13 0.27
CA GLY A 157 -2.51 6.67 -0.31
C GLY A 157 -2.12 7.97 0.37
N SER A 158 -1.87 7.92 1.69
CA SER A 158 -1.55 9.11 2.50
C SER A 158 -2.52 10.26 2.25
N LEU A 159 -3.81 9.97 2.38
CA LEU A 159 -4.86 10.97 2.21
C LEU A 159 -4.72 12.03 3.28
N GLU A 160 -4.47 13.26 2.87
CA GLU A 160 -4.48 14.37 3.81
C GLU A 160 -5.92 14.67 4.24
N PRO A 161 -6.14 15.07 5.51
CA PRO A 161 -7.47 15.47 6.01
C PRO A 161 -7.86 16.85 5.49
N LYS A 162 -7.76 17.05 4.17
CA LYS A 162 -8.19 18.27 3.47
C LYS A 162 -9.48 18.00 2.72
N PRO A 163 -10.50 18.88 2.82
CA PRO A 163 -11.65 18.81 1.96
C PRO A 163 -11.22 18.87 0.48
N GLY A 164 -11.76 18.03 -0.35
CA GLY A 164 -11.46 18.00 -1.79
C GLY A 164 -10.70 16.73 -2.18
N PRO A 165 -9.39 16.58 -1.93
CA PRO A 165 -8.66 15.37 -2.33
C PRO A 165 -9.25 14.07 -1.77
N ALA A 166 -9.62 14.06 -0.49
CA ALA A 166 -10.25 12.88 0.12
C ALA A 166 -11.63 12.56 -0.46
N ALA A 167 -12.45 13.59 -0.75
CA ALA A 167 -13.75 13.41 -1.40
C ALA A 167 -13.61 12.91 -2.85
N ILE A 168 -12.61 13.39 -3.58
CA ILE A 168 -12.29 12.90 -4.93
C ILE A 168 -11.89 11.43 -4.86
N PHE A 169 -11.02 11.07 -3.94
CA PHE A 169 -10.61 9.68 -3.72
C PHE A 169 -11.80 8.79 -3.37
N ALA A 170 -12.66 9.20 -2.44
CA ALA A 170 -13.86 8.45 -2.06
C ALA A 170 -14.81 8.22 -3.24
N ARG A 171 -15.01 9.22 -4.11
CA ARG A 171 -15.79 9.07 -5.35
C ARG A 171 -15.17 8.08 -6.31
N ARG A 172 -13.84 8.08 -6.46
CA ARG A 172 -13.10 7.14 -7.31
C ARG A 172 -13.14 5.72 -6.75
N VAL A 173 -13.03 5.56 -5.44
CA VAL A 173 -13.23 4.27 -4.76
C VAL A 173 -14.64 3.74 -5.03
N ALA A 174 -15.67 4.58 -4.88
CA ALA A 174 -17.04 4.18 -5.18
C ALA A 174 -17.21 3.73 -6.65
N ARG A 175 -16.57 4.42 -7.60
CA ARG A 175 -16.59 4.03 -9.02
C ARG A 175 -15.84 2.73 -9.32
N ALA A 176 -14.77 2.45 -8.57
CA ALA A 176 -13.99 1.23 -8.73
C ALA A 176 -14.67 -0.02 -8.17
N HIS A 177 -15.66 0.14 -7.29
CA HIS A 177 -16.40 -0.96 -6.63
C HIS A 177 -15.47 -2.02 -6.01
N PRO A 178 -14.60 -1.67 -5.04
CA PRO A 178 -13.71 -2.64 -4.44
C PRO A 178 -14.46 -3.69 -3.63
N ASP A 179 -13.96 -4.92 -3.63
CA ASP A 179 -14.38 -5.96 -2.69
C ASP A 179 -13.78 -5.71 -1.29
N LEU A 180 -12.58 -5.14 -1.23
CA LEU A 180 -11.84 -4.85 0.00
C LEU A 180 -11.28 -3.43 -0.04
N LEU A 181 -11.56 -2.63 0.97
CA LEU A 181 -11.00 -1.29 1.16
C LEU A 181 -10.13 -1.27 2.43
N LEU A 182 -8.86 -0.88 2.27
CA LEU A 182 -7.86 -0.84 3.34
C LEU A 182 -7.43 0.60 3.58
N LEU A 183 -7.69 1.12 4.77
CA LEU A 183 -7.33 2.47 5.16
C LEU A 183 -6.60 2.46 6.51
N SER A 184 -5.66 3.37 6.70
CA SER A 184 -5.21 3.74 8.04
C SER A 184 -6.31 4.54 8.76
N ARG A 185 -6.20 4.69 10.08
CA ARG A 185 -7.13 5.51 10.87
C ARG A 185 -7.21 6.96 10.36
N ASP A 186 -6.07 7.54 10.03
CA ASP A 186 -6.00 8.92 9.54
C ASP A 186 -6.64 9.04 8.14
N GLU A 187 -6.40 8.07 7.26
CA GLU A 187 -7.03 8.00 5.94
C GLU A 187 -8.54 7.77 6.06
N ALA A 188 -8.98 6.95 7.01
CA ALA A 188 -10.41 6.77 7.28
C ALA A 188 -11.07 8.06 7.77
N THR A 189 -10.40 8.82 8.65
CA THR A 189 -10.85 10.15 9.08
C THR A 189 -10.95 11.11 7.89
N ALA A 190 -9.92 11.12 7.02
CA ALA A 190 -9.94 11.96 5.81
C ALA A 190 -11.06 11.54 4.84
N PHE A 191 -11.25 10.23 4.64
CA PHE A 191 -12.29 9.67 3.77
C PHE A 191 -13.70 10.06 4.23
N LEU A 192 -13.95 10.00 5.54
CA LEU A 192 -15.24 10.39 6.14
C LEU A 192 -15.43 11.90 6.26
N GLY A 193 -14.33 12.67 6.27
CA GLY A 193 -14.33 14.08 6.61
C GLY A 193 -14.63 14.38 8.09
N ALA A 194 -14.63 13.36 8.94
CA ALA A 194 -14.91 13.43 10.38
C ALA A 194 -14.19 12.31 11.14
N ASP A 195 -13.86 12.55 12.41
CA ASP A 195 -13.34 11.52 13.32
C ASP A 195 -14.52 10.83 14.03
N GLU A 196 -14.76 9.58 13.70
CA GLU A 196 -15.80 8.72 14.32
C GLU A 196 -15.34 8.08 15.66
N GLY A 197 -14.22 8.53 16.20
CA GLY A 197 -13.70 8.13 17.50
C GLY A 197 -12.98 6.78 17.55
N SER A 198 -13.52 5.70 17.02
CA SER A 198 -12.88 4.39 17.00
C SER A 198 -12.72 3.80 15.61
N MET A 199 -11.71 2.94 15.41
CA MET A 199 -11.53 2.20 14.15
C MET A 199 -12.76 1.40 13.73
N ALA A 200 -13.45 0.79 14.70
CA ALA A 200 -14.65 0.01 14.43
C ALA A 200 -15.81 0.91 13.94
N ALA A 201 -15.97 2.10 14.53
CA ALA A 201 -16.95 3.08 14.09
C ALA A 201 -16.60 3.62 12.69
N GLN A 202 -15.32 3.95 12.45
CA GLN A 202 -14.86 4.37 11.13
C GLN A 202 -15.09 3.30 10.07
N ALA A 203 -14.71 2.06 10.34
CA ALA A 203 -14.93 0.94 9.41
C ALA A 203 -16.42 0.75 9.10
N ALA A 204 -17.29 0.83 10.12
CA ALA A 204 -18.74 0.70 9.94
C ALA A 204 -19.34 1.88 9.15
N ALA A 205 -18.90 3.11 9.41
CA ALA A 205 -19.36 4.29 8.69
C ALA A 205 -18.95 4.25 7.22
N ILE A 206 -17.71 3.84 6.92
CA ILE A 206 -17.25 3.69 5.53
C ILE A 206 -17.96 2.53 4.83
N ALA A 207 -18.18 1.40 5.51
CA ALA A 207 -18.94 0.27 4.95
C ALA A 207 -20.39 0.64 4.61
N ALA A 208 -21.01 1.56 5.37
CA ALA A 208 -22.33 2.10 5.03
C ALA A 208 -22.32 2.94 3.72
N LEU A 209 -21.18 3.59 3.39
CA LEU A 209 -20.97 4.32 2.14
C LEU A 209 -20.52 3.41 0.99
N GLN A 210 -19.96 2.23 1.30
CA GLN A 210 -19.42 1.24 0.36
C GLN A 210 -20.06 -0.13 0.64
N PRO A 211 -21.36 -0.33 0.37
CA PRO A 211 -22.12 -1.49 0.85
C PRO A 211 -21.62 -2.83 0.29
N ASP A 212 -20.95 -2.82 -0.86
CA ASP A 212 -20.40 -4.01 -1.51
C ASP A 212 -18.96 -4.34 -1.09
N ALA A 213 -18.36 -3.52 -0.20
CA ALA A 213 -16.99 -3.69 0.26
C ALA A 213 -16.91 -4.22 1.70
N LEU A 214 -15.90 -5.06 1.95
CA LEU A 214 -15.35 -5.26 3.27
C LEU A 214 -14.34 -4.13 3.53
N VAL A 215 -14.54 -3.36 4.60
CA VAL A 215 -13.70 -2.21 4.97
C VAL A 215 -12.82 -2.60 6.15
N LEU A 216 -11.51 -2.41 6.01
CA LEU A 216 -10.55 -2.54 7.11
C LEU A 216 -9.93 -1.18 7.44
N VAL A 217 -9.88 -0.85 8.71
CA VAL A 217 -9.17 0.31 9.26
C VAL A 217 -8.07 -0.16 10.19
N THR A 218 -6.84 0.31 9.96
CA THR A 218 -5.66 -0.04 10.78
C THR A 218 -5.16 1.18 11.56
N ALA A 219 -4.64 0.95 12.77
CA ALA A 219 -4.07 1.99 13.62
C ALA A 219 -2.71 1.58 14.23
N GLY A 220 -1.86 0.90 13.46
CA GLY A 220 -0.55 0.44 13.91
C GLY A 220 -0.64 -0.35 15.23
N ALA A 221 -0.04 0.16 16.30
CA ALA A 221 -0.09 -0.47 17.63
C ALA A 221 -1.51 -0.53 18.24
N GLY A 222 -2.47 0.22 17.71
CA GLY A 222 -3.87 0.16 18.12
C GLY A 222 -4.65 -1.02 17.53
N GLY A 223 -4.03 -1.80 16.63
CA GLY A 223 -4.68 -2.93 15.97
C GLY A 223 -5.45 -2.57 14.71
N SER A 224 -6.52 -3.31 14.43
CA SER A 224 -7.34 -3.11 13.23
C SER A 224 -8.80 -3.47 13.48
N ALA A 225 -9.69 -2.90 12.68
CA ALA A 225 -11.11 -3.23 12.68
C ALA A 225 -11.61 -3.47 11.26
N ALA A 226 -12.54 -4.40 11.10
CA ALA A 226 -13.19 -4.71 9.83
C ALA A 226 -14.71 -4.58 9.98
N ALA A 227 -15.37 -4.01 8.97
CA ALA A 227 -16.83 -3.96 8.88
C ALA A 227 -17.30 -4.08 7.42
N GLY A 228 -18.51 -4.56 7.22
CA GLY A 228 -19.15 -4.71 5.90
C GLY A 228 -19.48 -6.16 5.57
N LEU A 229 -20.37 -6.35 4.61
CA LEU A 229 -20.78 -7.67 4.11
C LEU A 229 -21.26 -8.62 5.23
N GLY A 230 -21.93 -8.08 6.25
CA GLY A 230 -22.41 -8.86 7.41
C GLY A 230 -21.33 -9.19 8.47
N LEU A 231 -20.12 -8.69 8.31
CA LEU A 231 -19.00 -8.89 9.23
C LEU A 231 -18.75 -7.63 10.08
N SER A 232 -18.33 -7.83 11.32
CA SER A 232 -17.82 -6.80 12.22
C SER A 232 -16.81 -7.44 13.17
N LEU A 233 -15.55 -7.09 13.05
CA LEU A 233 -14.43 -7.70 13.79
C LEU A 233 -13.45 -6.60 14.24
N VAL A 234 -12.84 -6.83 15.40
CA VAL A 234 -11.70 -6.06 15.91
C VAL A 234 -10.57 -7.04 16.21
N ALA A 235 -9.36 -6.69 15.78
CA ALA A 235 -8.16 -7.46 16.08
C ALA A 235 -7.12 -6.57 16.76
N GLU A 236 -6.51 -7.11 17.80
CA GLU A 236 -5.38 -6.46 18.47
C GLU A 236 -4.15 -6.43 17.55
N ALA A 237 -3.25 -5.47 17.77
CA ALA A 237 -1.97 -5.45 17.11
C ALA A 237 -1.10 -6.62 17.58
N ALA A 238 -0.30 -7.17 16.67
CA ALA A 238 0.71 -8.14 17.06
C ALA A 238 1.72 -7.49 18.02
N HIS A 239 2.10 -8.22 19.04
CA HIS A 239 3.05 -7.73 20.04
C HIS A 239 4.44 -7.56 19.43
N LEU A 240 5.05 -6.40 19.67
CA LEU A 240 6.44 -6.14 19.33
C LEU A 240 7.32 -6.46 20.56
N ASP A 241 8.15 -7.50 20.48
CA ASP A 241 9.15 -7.85 21.51
C ASP A 241 10.37 -6.90 21.50
N ARG A 242 10.49 -6.03 20.48
CA ARG A 242 11.52 -5.02 20.29
C ARG A 242 10.90 -3.70 19.86
N PRO A 243 11.58 -2.57 20.10
CA PRO A 243 11.11 -1.26 19.63
C PRO A 243 10.90 -1.22 18.11
N MET A 244 9.91 -0.46 17.67
CA MET A 244 9.74 -0.09 16.28
C MET A 244 10.94 0.75 15.82
N LEU A 245 11.50 0.42 14.64
CA LEU A 245 12.62 1.15 14.05
C LEU A 245 12.16 2.03 12.88
N ASP A 246 11.26 1.53 12.04
CA ASP A 246 10.78 2.22 10.85
C ASP A 246 9.39 1.65 10.45
N ALA A 247 8.35 2.48 10.53
CA ALA A 247 7.00 2.06 10.16
C ALA A 247 6.77 2.00 8.63
N THR A 248 7.78 2.35 7.82
CA THR A 248 7.64 2.38 6.36
C THR A 248 7.34 0.99 5.81
N GLY A 249 6.28 0.88 5.01
CA GLY A 249 5.87 -0.37 4.39
C GLY A 249 5.13 -1.35 5.32
N ALA A 250 4.90 -1.02 6.61
CA ALA A 250 4.14 -1.89 7.51
C ALA A 250 2.68 -2.05 7.06
N GLY A 251 2.04 -0.99 6.55
CA GLY A 251 0.70 -1.04 5.96
C GLY A 251 0.67 -1.85 4.65
N ASP A 252 1.71 -1.72 3.82
CA ASP A 252 1.84 -2.48 2.57
C ASP A 252 2.02 -3.98 2.87
N ALA A 253 2.82 -4.29 3.89
CA ALA A 253 3.00 -5.66 4.37
C ALA A 253 1.70 -6.25 4.95
N TYR A 254 0.94 -5.44 5.69
CA TYR A 254 -0.39 -5.81 6.17
C TYR A 254 -1.33 -6.15 5.00
N ALA A 255 -1.39 -5.27 3.98
CA ALA A 255 -2.21 -5.48 2.79
C ALA A 255 -1.81 -6.76 2.04
N ALA A 256 -0.51 -6.96 1.81
CA ALA A 256 0.02 -8.14 1.12
C ALA A 256 -0.31 -9.45 1.86
N ALA A 257 -0.12 -9.48 3.19
CA ALA A 257 -0.45 -10.67 3.98
C ALA A 257 -1.96 -10.95 3.99
N LEU A 258 -2.80 -9.92 4.11
CA LEU A 258 -4.25 -10.06 4.06
C LEU A 258 -4.72 -10.64 2.72
N ILE A 259 -4.20 -10.11 1.60
CA ILE A 259 -4.49 -10.61 0.24
C ILE A 259 -4.04 -12.07 0.11
N ALA A 260 -2.85 -12.42 0.60
CA ALA A 260 -2.33 -13.78 0.56
C ALA A 260 -3.22 -14.78 1.32
N GLU A 261 -3.70 -14.39 2.50
CA GLU A 261 -4.54 -15.24 3.36
C GLU A 261 -5.99 -15.38 2.84
N LEU A 262 -6.54 -14.32 2.24
CA LEU A 262 -7.90 -14.31 1.71
C LEU A 262 -7.99 -14.82 0.27
N GLY A 263 -6.88 -14.81 -0.44
CA GLY A 263 -6.82 -15.26 -1.83
C GLY A 263 -7.18 -16.74 -1.97
N GLY A 264 -8.03 -17.04 -2.97
CA GLY A 264 -8.54 -18.39 -3.21
C GLY A 264 -9.65 -18.84 -2.24
N ARG A 265 -10.09 -18.00 -1.30
CA ARG A 265 -11.23 -18.29 -0.43
C ARG A 265 -12.53 -17.77 -1.02
N THR A 266 -13.65 -18.29 -0.52
CA THR A 266 -14.99 -17.76 -0.83
C THR A 266 -15.11 -16.30 -0.40
N TRP A 267 -15.88 -15.53 -1.15
CA TRP A 267 -16.14 -14.13 -0.82
C TRP A 267 -17.64 -13.89 -0.60
N PRO A 268 -18.05 -13.18 0.45
CA PRO A 268 -17.22 -12.68 1.56
C PRO A 268 -16.58 -13.82 2.36
N PRO A 269 -15.44 -13.58 3.03
CA PRO A 269 -14.78 -14.60 3.84
C PRO A 269 -15.60 -14.96 5.08
N ALA A 270 -15.43 -16.17 5.58
CA ALA A 270 -15.96 -16.50 6.90
C ALA A 270 -15.27 -15.66 7.98
N ALA A 271 -15.97 -15.31 9.07
CA ALA A 271 -15.43 -14.50 10.16
C ALA A 271 -14.11 -15.06 10.72
N ALA A 272 -14.01 -16.39 10.87
CA ALA A 272 -12.79 -17.04 11.35
C ALA A 272 -11.63 -16.93 10.35
N ASP A 273 -11.90 -16.95 9.04
CA ASP A 273 -10.87 -16.75 8.01
C ASP A 273 -10.37 -15.31 8.03
N LEU A 274 -11.27 -14.34 8.12
CA LEU A 274 -10.92 -12.93 8.23
C LEU A 274 -10.10 -12.66 9.48
N GLN A 275 -10.49 -13.22 10.62
CA GLN A 275 -9.75 -13.05 11.87
C GLN A 275 -8.32 -13.59 11.78
N ARG A 276 -8.13 -14.77 11.16
CA ARG A 276 -6.79 -15.33 10.92
C ARG A 276 -5.98 -14.46 9.96
N ALA A 277 -6.60 -13.98 8.89
CA ALA A 277 -5.96 -13.10 7.92
C ALA A 277 -5.51 -11.77 8.56
N MET A 278 -6.36 -11.15 9.39
CA MET A 278 -6.01 -9.93 10.14
C MET A 278 -4.86 -10.17 11.13
N ALA A 279 -4.82 -11.30 11.81
CA ALA A 279 -3.72 -11.66 12.72
C ALA A 279 -2.40 -11.85 11.95
N ALA A 280 -2.39 -12.62 10.87
CA ALA A 280 -1.21 -12.82 10.03
C ALA A 280 -0.71 -11.50 9.40
N ALA A 281 -1.63 -10.65 8.98
CA ALA A 281 -1.32 -9.32 8.45
C ALA A 281 -0.68 -8.41 9.52
N SER A 282 -1.21 -8.43 10.73
CA SER A 282 -0.66 -7.69 11.87
C SER A 282 0.76 -8.17 12.23
N GLU A 283 1.01 -9.49 12.23
CA GLU A 283 2.33 -10.06 12.49
C GLU A 283 3.36 -9.65 11.43
N LEU A 284 3.00 -9.67 10.14
CA LEU A 284 3.92 -9.24 9.10
C LEU A 284 4.21 -7.74 9.18
N GLY A 285 3.18 -6.90 9.36
CA GLY A 285 3.34 -5.47 9.56
C GLY A 285 4.25 -5.15 10.75
N ALA A 286 4.07 -5.86 11.87
CA ALA A 286 4.90 -5.73 13.06
C ALA A 286 6.37 -6.12 12.81
N ARG A 287 6.63 -7.21 12.06
CA ARG A 287 7.99 -7.61 11.68
C ARG A 287 8.66 -6.57 10.78
N VAL A 288 7.93 -6.03 9.81
CA VAL A 288 8.45 -4.97 8.91
C VAL A 288 8.78 -3.71 9.70
N ALA A 289 7.99 -3.33 10.68
CA ALA A 289 8.26 -2.17 11.52
C ALA A 289 9.54 -2.26 12.38
N ARG A 290 10.18 -3.45 12.46
CA ARG A 290 11.46 -3.67 13.19
C ARG A 290 12.71 -3.55 12.34
N VAL A 291 12.57 -3.33 11.05
CA VAL A 291 13.69 -3.18 10.11
C VAL A 291 13.61 -1.80 9.44
N ILE A 292 14.74 -1.33 8.92
CA ILE A 292 14.79 -0.06 8.21
C ILE A 292 14.56 -0.31 6.72
N GLY A 293 13.58 0.40 6.14
CA GLY A 293 13.22 0.33 4.72
C GLY A 293 12.06 -0.60 4.44
N ALA A 294 11.12 -0.12 3.61
CA ALA A 294 9.85 -0.79 3.31
C ALA A 294 10.01 -2.19 2.72
N GLN A 295 11.07 -2.42 1.95
CA GLN A 295 11.35 -3.71 1.31
C GLN A 295 12.47 -4.49 2.01
N ALA A 296 12.95 -4.05 3.18
CA ALA A 296 13.90 -4.82 3.96
C ALA A 296 13.31 -6.21 4.29
N ARG A 297 14.15 -7.24 4.24
CA ARG A 297 13.72 -8.62 4.53
C ARG A 297 13.42 -8.81 6.00
N VAL A 298 12.45 -9.65 6.25
CA VAL A 298 12.08 -10.08 7.61
C VAL A 298 12.08 -11.61 7.70
N ASP A 299 12.19 -12.14 8.92
CA ASP A 299 12.22 -13.57 9.15
C ASP A 299 11.01 -14.29 8.50
N GLY A 300 11.27 -15.42 7.85
CA GLY A 300 10.25 -16.24 7.20
C GLY A 300 9.88 -15.84 5.77
N GLU A 301 10.55 -14.86 5.17
CA GLU A 301 10.41 -14.54 3.75
C GLU A 301 11.37 -15.37 2.89
N ALA A 302 10.94 -15.70 1.66
CA ALA A 302 11.76 -16.44 0.71
C ALA A 302 13.00 -15.62 0.26
N GLU A 303 14.09 -16.32 -0.06
CA GLU A 303 15.28 -15.70 -0.62
C GLU A 303 15.01 -15.13 -2.04
N PRO A 304 15.76 -14.07 -2.46
CA PRO A 304 15.63 -13.53 -3.80
C PRO A 304 16.05 -14.55 -4.86
N LEU A 305 15.56 -14.34 -6.07
CA LEU A 305 16.05 -15.09 -7.22
C LEU A 305 17.55 -14.83 -7.44
N PRO A 306 18.33 -15.83 -7.86
CA PRO A 306 19.76 -15.69 -8.09
C PRO A 306 20.11 -14.70 -9.21
#